data_0cc19f4055cbed6621615026f361b933
#
_entry.id   0cc19f4055cbed6621615026f361b933
#
_cell.length_a   1.000
_cell.length_b   1.000
_cell.length_c   1.000
_cell.angle_alpha   90.00
_cell.angle_beta   90.00
_cell.angle_gamma   90.00
#
_symmetry.space_group_name_H-M   'P 1'
#
loop_
_entity.id
_entity.type
_entity.pdbx_description
1 polymer ?
#
loop_
_entity_poly.entity_id
_entity_poly.type
_entity_poly.pdbx_seq_one_letter_code
_entity_poly.pdbx_strand_id
1 'polypeptide(L)'
;IIVGGGNTGNWLWHSLGAVGNALLHRSRIPVALAPRKYSASHTIKQFDCAVSPDIDSINLVEEAIATQNRTGIPVRLVSLYEEGKDLDDTTYRSIIQDLVDQSAVKPINPQQLSIAVGAGTTIVEAVDSVHWNEDSVLMAGSSKLAQRGELFLSSTTAKIMTKLPIPLVVVPRDYHPGRKGSQQQPWTGSIPIIKQ
;
A
#
# COMPACT_ATOMS: atom_id res chain seq x y z
N ILE A 1 4.58 -1.57 12.77
CA ILE A 1 5.32 -2.83 12.96
C ILE A 1 6.00 -3.15 11.64
N ILE A 2 7.27 -3.58 11.68
CA ILE A 2 8.03 -3.97 10.48
C ILE A 2 8.37 -5.44 10.60
N VAL A 3 8.12 -6.21 9.54
CA VAL A 3 8.42 -7.63 9.44
C VAL A 3 9.31 -7.86 8.22
N GLY A 4 10.48 -8.46 8.43
CA GLY A 4 11.37 -8.88 7.35
C GLY A 4 10.99 -10.25 6.79
N GLY A 5 11.23 -10.47 5.50
CA GLY A 5 11.05 -11.77 4.87
C GLY A 5 12.06 -12.81 5.41
N GLY A 6 11.57 -14.01 5.76
CA GLY A 6 12.40 -15.11 6.25
C GLY A 6 13.36 -15.69 5.18
N ASN A 7 14.26 -16.55 5.60
CA ASN A 7 15.44 -17.00 4.83
C ASN A 7 15.17 -18.06 3.73
N THR A 8 13.91 -18.43 3.47
CA THR A 8 13.54 -19.50 2.53
C THR A 8 12.59 -19.03 1.45
N GLY A 9 13.10 -18.91 0.20
CA GLY A 9 12.27 -18.77 -1.00
C GLY A 9 11.75 -17.38 -1.36
N ASN A 10 11.11 -17.28 -2.52
CA ASN A 10 10.37 -16.09 -2.97
C ASN A 10 9.30 -15.69 -1.94
N TRP A 11 8.79 -14.45 -2.02
CA TRP A 11 7.67 -13.93 -1.23
C TRP A 11 6.43 -14.84 -1.21
N LEU A 12 6.54 -16.04 -0.69
CA LEU A 12 5.40 -16.90 -0.45
C LEU A 12 4.92 -16.67 0.99
N TRP A 13 3.63 -16.69 1.21
CA TRP A 13 2.96 -16.63 2.51
C TRP A 13 3.63 -17.44 3.62
N HIS A 14 4.27 -18.55 3.24
CA HIS A 14 4.95 -19.45 4.17
C HIS A 14 6.26 -18.89 4.73
N SER A 15 6.79 -17.79 4.14
CA SER A 15 8.05 -17.20 4.59
C SER A 15 7.91 -16.10 5.66
N LEU A 16 6.69 -15.61 5.90
CA LEU A 16 6.44 -14.60 6.93
C LEU A 16 6.48 -15.14 8.36
N GLY A 17 6.51 -16.46 8.52
CA GLY A 17 6.43 -17.11 9.83
C GLY A 17 5.08 -16.87 10.54
N ALA A 18 4.87 -17.56 11.65
CA ALA A 18 3.62 -17.51 12.42
C ALA A 18 3.31 -16.10 12.94
N VAL A 19 4.34 -15.36 13.37
CA VAL A 19 4.19 -13.99 13.91
C VAL A 19 3.78 -13.01 12.82
N GLY A 20 4.45 -13.00 11.67
CA GLY A 20 4.12 -12.14 10.54
C GLY A 20 2.69 -12.40 10.05
N ASN A 21 2.31 -13.66 9.93
CA ASN A 21 0.97 -14.06 9.54
C ASN A 21 -0.09 -13.61 10.57
N ALA A 22 0.17 -13.78 11.86
CA ALA A 22 -0.72 -13.32 12.91
C ALA A 22 -0.91 -11.79 12.89
N LEU A 23 0.15 -11.03 12.62
CA LEU A 23 0.09 -9.57 12.50
C LEU A 23 -0.77 -9.14 11.30
N LEU A 24 -0.65 -9.82 10.15
CA LEU A 24 -1.45 -9.53 8.95
C LEU A 24 -2.94 -9.89 9.09
N HIS A 25 -3.32 -10.58 10.15
CA HIS A 25 -4.71 -10.97 10.41
C HIS A 25 -5.33 -10.30 11.64
N ARG A 26 -4.54 -9.63 12.48
CA ARG A 26 -5.04 -9.09 13.76
C ARG A 26 -4.48 -7.71 14.14
N SER A 27 -3.57 -7.16 13.37
CA SER A 27 -2.99 -5.87 13.70
C SER A 27 -4.03 -4.76 13.56
N ARG A 28 -4.04 -3.85 14.53
CA ARG A 28 -4.83 -2.60 14.50
C ARG A 28 -4.01 -1.40 14.03
N ILE A 29 -2.75 -1.64 13.70
CA ILE A 29 -1.83 -0.62 13.20
C ILE A 29 -1.22 -1.12 11.89
N PRO A 30 -0.76 -0.21 11.02
CA PRO A 30 -0.11 -0.59 9.78
C PRO A 30 1.07 -1.54 10.01
N VAL A 31 1.18 -2.53 9.14
CA VAL A 31 2.27 -3.52 9.14
C VAL A 31 3.08 -3.34 7.86
N ALA A 32 4.36 -3.04 8.01
CA ALA A 32 5.29 -2.95 6.90
C ALA A 32 6.00 -4.30 6.70
N LEU A 33 6.04 -4.73 5.46
CA LEU A 33 6.69 -5.94 5.00
C LEU A 33 7.84 -5.57 4.07
N ALA A 34 9.05 -5.96 4.39
CA ALA A 34 10.21 -5.71 3.54
C ALA A 34 10.52 -6.93 2.67
N PRO A 35 10.77 -6.77 1.35
CA PRO A 35 11.22 -7.86 0.50
C PRO A 35 12.53 -8.47 1.01
N ARG A 36 12.71 -9.74 0.73
CA ARG A 36 14.01 -10.39 0.96
C ARG A 36 15.08 -9.65 0.15
N LYS A 37 16.24 -9.39 0.77
CA LYS A 37 17.35 -8.60 0.20
C LYS A 37 17.05 -7.10 0.02
N TYR A 38 15.94 -6.59 0.53
CA TYR A 38 15.74 -5.15 0.56
C TYR A 38 16.80 -4.52 1.48
N SER A 39 17.60 -3.65 0.91
CA SER A 39 18.58 -2.87 1.67
C SER A 39 18.01 -1.48 1.92
N ALA A 40 17.76 -1.18 3.18
CA ALA A 40 17.26 0.15 3.60
C ALA A 40 18.38 1.23 3.55
N SER A 41 19.20 1.24 2.51
CA SER A 41 20.25 2.24 2.35
C SER A 41 19.72 3.60 1.90
N HIS A 42 18.44 3.69 1.57
CA HIS A 42 17.86 4.86 0.94
C HIS A 42 16.71 5.46 1.76
N THR A 43 16.57 6.77 1.66
CA THR A 43 15.41 7.49 2.18
C THR A 43 14.23 7.25 1.24
N ILE A 44 13.03 7.03 1.79
CA ILE A 44 11.80 6.93 0.99
C ILE A 44 11.60 8.25 0.25
N LYS A 45 11.50 8.18 -1.09
CA LYS A 45 11.28 9.34 -1.95
C LYS A 45 9.91 9.36 -2.61
N GLN A 46 9.16 8.27 -2.52
CA GLN A 46 7.82 8.15 -3.07
C GLN A 46 6.98 7.17 -2.25
N PHE A 47 5.73 7.50 -2.06
CA PHE A 47 4.72 6.55 -1.63
C PHE A 47 3.87 6.14 -2.81
N ASP A 48 3.81 4.85 -3.11
CA ASP A 48 2.84 4.25 -4.00
C ASP A 48 1.65 3.77 -3.16
N CYS A 49 0.42 3.94 -3.65
CA CYS A 49 -0.79 3.52 -2.95
C CYS A 49 -1.65 2.66 -3.88
N ALA A 50 -1.83 1.38 -3.55
CA ALA A 50 -2.63 0.48 -4.34
C ALA A 50 -4.13 0.75 -4.13
N VAL A 51 -4.80 1.28 -5.15
CA VAL A 51 -6.21 1.63 -5.11
C VAL A 51 -7.01 0.81 -6.12
N SER A 52 -8.19 0.37 -5.75
CA SER A 52 -9.16 -0.21 -6.68
C SER A 52 -10.14 0.87 -7.18
N PRO A 53 -10.71 0.70 -8.39
CA PRO A 53 -11.62 1.68 -8.97
C PRO A 53 -13.03 1.54 -8.37
N ASP A 54 -13.12 1.65 -7.05
CA ASP A 54 -14.39 1.61 -6.31
C ASP A 54 -14.38 2.58 -5.12
N ILE A 55 -15.56 2.96 -4.68
CA ILE A 55 -15.75 3.96 -3.62
C ILE A 55 -15.13 3.53 -2.27
N ASP A 56 -14.97 2.24 -2.03
CA ASP A 56 -14.37 1.75 -0.79
C ASP A 56 -12.88 2.11 -0.69
N SER A 57 -12.25 2.47 -1.81
CA SER A 57 -10.88 2.98 -1.85
C SER A 57 -10.73 4.43 -1.38
N ILE A 58 -11.84 5.17 -1.17
CA ILE A 58 -11.79 6.59 -0.80
C ILE A 58 -10.96 6.83 0.48
N ASN A 59 -11.13 6.00 1.51
CA ASN A 59 -10.39 6.13 2.76
C ASN A 59 -8.87 5.94 2.56
N LEU A 60 -8.49 5.07 1.64
CA LEU A 60 -7.08 4.82 1.33
C LEU A 60 -6.49 5.97 0.51
N VAL A 61 -7.26 6.54 -0.42
CA VAL A 61 -6.90 7.76 -1.16
C VAL A 61 -6.70 8.92 -0.18
N GLU A 62 -7.61 9.10 0.78
CA GLU A 62 -7.50 10.13 1.82
C GLU A 62 -6.24 9.94 2.68
N GLU A 63 -5.93 8.73 3.08
CA GLU A 63 -4.70 8.44 3.86
C GLU A 63 -3.44 8.69 3.02
N ALA A 64 -3.47 8.36 1.73
CA ALA A 64 -2.36 8.64 0.82
C ALA A 64 -2.13 10.16 0.69
N ILE A 65 -3.17 10.95 0.47
CA ILE A 65 -3.10 12.41 0.40
C ILE A 65 -2.66 12.99 1.76
N ALA A 66 -3.21 12.51 2.87
CA ALA A 66 -2.81 12.92 4.21
C ALA A 66 -1.32 12.61 4.48
N THR A 67 -0.83 11.49 3.98
CA THR A 67 0.60 11.13 4.07
C THR A 67 1.46 12.09 3.26
N GLN A 68 1.07 12.44 2.02
CA GLN A 68 1.74 13.47 1.24
C GLN A 68 1.79 14.81 2.00
N ASN A 69 0.64 15.27 2.48
CA ASN A 69 0.52 16.54 3.18
C ASN A 69 1.39 16.60 4.45
N ARG A 70 1.54 15.48 5.13
CA ARG A 70 2.30 15.35 6.37
C ARG A 70 3.81 15.24 6.13
N THR A 71 4.22 14.56 5.08
CA THR A 71 5.63 14.21 4.82
C THR A 71 6.29 15.06 3.76
N GLY A 72 5.52 15.68 2.86
CA GLY A 72 6.02 16.34 1.65
C GLY A 72 6.56 15.37 0.58
N ILE A 73 6.43 14.05 0.80
CA ILE A 73 6.90 13.04 -0.14
C ILE A 73 5.82 12.82 -1.22
N PRO A 74 6.21 12.79 -2.52
CA PRO A 74 5.28 12.51 -3.60
C PRO A 74 4.50 11.21 -3.41
N VAL A 75 3.24 11.23 -3.82
CA VAL A 75 2.35 10.05 -3.80
C VAL A 75 1.92 9.69 -5.21
N ARG A 76 1.94 8.40 -5.52
CA ARG A 76 1.39 7.85 -6.75
C ARG A 76 0.30 6.84 -6.41
N LEU A 77 -0.91 7.08 -6.88
CA LEU A 77 -2.01 6.13 -6.80
C LEU A 77 -1.83 5.09 -7.91
N VAL A 78 -1.79 3.82 -7.55
CA VAL A 78 -1.53 2.71 -8.49
C VAL A 78 -2.74 1.80 -8.52
N SER A 79 -3.35 1.65 -9.70
CA SER A 79 -4.38 0.64 -9.94
C SER A 79 -3.82 -0.49 -10.78
N LEU A 80 -4.17 -1.72 -10.41
CA LEU A 80 -3.74 -2.93 -11.10
C LEU A 80 -4.98 -3.69 -11.55
N TYR A 81 -5.05 -4.07 -12.83
CA TYR A 81 -6.18 -4.80 -13.36
C TYR A 81 -5.78 -5.95 -14.29
N GLU A 82 -6.69 -6.91 -14.43
CA GLU A 82 -6.57 -8.01 -15.37
C GLU A 82 -7.27 -7.62 -16.69
N GLU A 83 -6.55 -7.68 -17.81
CA GLU A 83 -7.08 -7.40 -19.15
C GLU A 83 -8.28 -8.30 -19.48
N GLY A 84 -9.20 -7.79 -20.29
CA GLY A 84 -10.43 -8.51 -20.67
C GLY A 84 -11.55 -8.43 -19.65
N LYS A 85 -11.37 -7.70 -18.55
CA LYS A 85 -12.41 -7.27 -17.61
C LYS A 85 -12.78 -5.81 -17.91
N ASP A 86 -13.98 -5.61 -18.31
CA ASP A 86 -14.88 -4.44 -18.49
C ASP A 86 -14.34 -3.01 -18.63
N LEU A 87 -13.10 -2.70 -18.23
CA LEU A 87 -12.59 -1.33 -18.21
C LEU A 87 -11.20 -1.25 -18.85
N ASP A 88 -10.94 -0.15 -19.55
CA ASP A 88 -9.61 0.19 -20.10
C ASP A 88 -8.81 1.11 -19.16
N ASP A 89 -7.54 1.33 -19.50
CA ASP A 89 -6.60 2.20 -18.74
C ASP A 89 -7.17 3.61 -18.53
N THR A 90 -7.81 4.18 -19.55
CA THR A 90 -8.38 5.53 -19.48
C THR A 90 -9.51 5.59 -18.47
N THR A 91 -10.38 4.61 -18.47
CA THR A 91 -11.51 4.49 -17.54
C THR A 91 -11.01 4.30 -16.11
N TYR A 92 -10.01 3.44 -15.88
CA TYR A 92 -9.38 3.28 -14.57
C TYR A 92 -8.80 4.59 -14.04
N ARG A 93 -8.08 5.34 -14.88
CA ARG A 93 -7.52 6.66 -14.49
C ARG A 93 -8.61 7.65 -14.13
N SER A 94 -9.69 7.71 -14.92
CA SER A 94 -10.82 8.60 -14.66
C SER A 94 -11.48 8.31 -13.32
N ILE A 95 -11.77 7.03 -13.04
CA ILE A 95 -12.39 6.64 -11.76
C ILE A 95 -11.49 6.99 -10.57
N ILE A 96 -10.17 6.77 -10.67
CA ILE A 96 -9.25 7.13 -9.60
C ILE A 96 -9.18 8.65 -9.42
N GLN A 97 -9.20 9.42 -10.51
CA GLN A 97 -9.26 10.88 -10.44
C GLN A 97 -10.55 11.34 -9.74
N ASP A 98 -11.68 10.72 -10.05
CA ASP A 98 -12.95 11.01 -9.39
C ASP A 98 -12.89 10.74 -7.88
N LEU A 99 -12.20 9.68 -7.45
CA LEU A 99 -11.96 9.41 -6.02
C LEU A 99 -11.11 10.51 -5.37
N VAL A 100 -10.09 11.01 -6.04
CA VAL A 100 -9.29 12.16 -5.57
C VAL A 100 -10.16 13.41 -5.45
N ASP A 101 -11.00 13.67 -6.44
CA ASP A 101 -11.88 14.84 -6.47
C ASP A 101 -12.99 14.77 -5.41
N GLN A 102 -13.46 13.58 -5.07
CA GLN A 102 -14.45 13.33 -4.02
C GLN A 102 -13.81 13.26 -2.61
N SER A 103 -12.49 13.07 -2.51
CA SER A 103 -11.78 12.98 -1.23
C SER A 103 -12.03 14.23 -0.36
N ALA A 104 -12.32 14.02 0.92
CA ALA A 104 -12.44 15.10 1.91
C ALA A 104 -11.08 15.74 2.21
N VAL A 105 -9.98 15.01 2.00
CA VAL A 105 -8.61 15.49 2.15
C VAL A 105 -8.09 15.94 0.80
N LYS A 106 -7.68 17.21 0.69
CA LYS A 106 -7.11 17.75 -0.55
C LYS A 106 -5.57 17.77 -0.50
N PRO A 107 -4.88 17.46 -1.60
CA PRO A 107 -3.42 17.56 -1.64
C PRO A 107 -2.98 19.02 -1.53
N ILE A 108 -2.03 19.31 -0.63
CA ILE A 108 -1.39 20.62 -0.51
C ILE A 108 -0.56 20.91 -1.77
N ASN A 109 0.08 19.89 -2.31
CA ASN A 109 0.83 19.99 -3.56
C ASN A 109 0.28 19.00 -4.61
N PRO A 110 -0.72 19.39 -5.42
CA PRO A 110 -1.33 18.51 -6.42
C PRO A 110 -0.33 17.96 -7.45
N GLN A 111 0.78 18.68 -7.74
CA GLN A 111 1.80 18.25 -8.70
C GLN A 111 2.61 17.04 -8.20
N GLN A 112 2.57 16.76 -6.91
CA GLN A 112 3.20 15.59 -6.29
C GLN A 112 2.23 14.40 -6.13
N LEU A 113 1.02 14.51 -6.66
CA LEU A 113 0.06 13.40 -6.75
C LEU A 113 -0.03 12.95 -8.20
N SER A 114 0.19 11.66 -8.44
CA SER A 114 0.13 11.07 -9.79
C SER A 114 -0.66 9.77 -9.78
N ILE A 115 -1.12 9.34 -10.95
CA ILE A 115 -1.86 8.10 -11.14
C ILE A 115 -1.10 7.22 -12.12
N ALA A 116 -0.89 5.96 -11.74
CA ALA A 116 -0.37 4.91 -12.60
C ALA A 116 -1.38 3.76 -12.69
N VAL A 117 -1.44 3.14 -13.84
CA VAL A 117 -2.28 1.95 -14.08
C VAL A 117 -1.38 0.87 -14.63
N GLY A 118 -1.44 -0.32 -14.05
CA GLY A 118 -0.77 -1.53 -14.53
C GLY A 118 -1.80 -2.53 -15.03
N ALA A 119 -1.54 -3.09 -16.21
CA ALA A 119 -2.39 -4.07 -16.88
C ALA A 119 -1.63 -5.36 -17.17
N GLY A 120 -2.32 -6.48 -17.17
CA GLY A 120 -1.78 -7.78 -17.54
C GLY A 120 -2.88 -8.83 -17.58
N THR A 121 -2.61 -10.00 -18.12
CA THR A 121 -3.59 -11.11 -18.14
C THR A 121 -3.85 -11.63 -16.73
N THR A 122 -2.93 -11.34 -15.79
CA THR A 122 -3.07 -11.62 -14.36
C THR A 122 -2.64 -10.40 -13.54
N ILE A 123 -3.07 -10.32 -12.28
CA ILE A 123 -2.59 -9.28 -11.34
C ILE A 123 -1.06 -9.33 -11.18
N VAL A 124 -0.46 -10.49 -11.29
CA VAL A 124 1.00 -10.67 -11.20
C VAL A 124 1.70 -9.97 -12.37
N GLU A 125 1.20 -10.13 -13.58
CA GLU A 125 1.70 -9.42 -14.78
C GLU A 125 1.40 -7.92 -14.72
N ALA A 126 0.24 -7.52 -14.21
CA ALA A 126 -0.08 -6.12 -13.98
C ALA A 126 0.92 -5.44 -13.01
N VAL A 127 1.42 -6.15 -11.99
CA VAL A 127 2.50 -5.65 -11.12
C VAL A 127 3.80 -5.47 -11.91
N ASP A 128 4.15 -6.43 -12.78
CA ASP A 128 5.36 -6.38 -13.59
C ASP A 128 5.31 -5.27 -14.66
N SER A 129 4.11 -4.82 -15.08
CA SER A 129 3.92 -3.72 -16.04
C SER A 129 4.16 -2.32 -15.45
N VAL A 130 4.14 -2.18 -14.13
CA VAL A 130 4.38 -0.91 -13.45
C VAL A 130 5.88 -0.73 -13.17
N HIS A 131 6.40 0.45 -13.52
CA HIS A 131 7.75 0.80 -13.10
C HIS A 131 7.78 1.17 -11.61
N TRP A 132 8.48 0.37 -10.78
CA TRP A 132 8.65 0.59 -9.36
C TRP A 132 10.00 1.22 -9.05
N ASN A 133 10.01 2.34 -8.32
CA ASN A 133 11.25 2.96 -7.86
C ASN A 133 11.76 2.23 -6.62
N GLU A 134 13.06 1.95 -6.56
CA GLU A 134 13.69 1.28 -5.40
C GLU A 134 13.51 2.06 -4.09
N ASP A 135 13.40 3.39 -4.17
CA ASP A 135 13.18 4.31 -3.04
C ASP A 135 11.69 4.51 -2.72
N SER A 136 10.79 3.67 -3.26
CA SER A 136 9.36 3.74 -2.96
C SER A 136 8.88 2.66 -2.01
N VAL A 137 7.71 2.90 -1.44
CA VAL A 137 6.98 1.97 -0.57
C VAL A 137 5.54 1.91 -1.05
N LEU A 138 5.02 0.70 -1.28
CA LEU A 138 3.62 0.51 -1.63
C LEU A 138 2.76 0.46 -0.37
N MET A 139 1.73 1.29 -0.29
CA MET A 139 0.65 1.18 0.68
C MET A 139 -0.52 0.43 0.06
N ALA A 140 -1.08 -0.54 0.78
CA ALA A 140 -2.29 -1.25 0.38
C ALA A 140 -3.28 -1.31 1.54
N GLY A 141 -4.55 -1.17 1.23
CA GLY A 141 -5.61 -1.31 2.23
C GLY A 141 -5.83 -2.76 2.64
N SER A 142 -6.31 -2.94 3.85
CA SER A 142 -6.83 -4.23 4.33
C SER A 142 -8.05 -4.65 3.51
N SER A 143 -8.28 -5.96 3.43
CA SER A 143 -9.46 -6.53 2.76
C SER A 143 -10.77 -5.96 3.30
N LYS A 144 -11.78 -5.84 2.43
CA LYS A 144 -13.17 -5.52 2.80
C LYS A 144 -13.77 -6.52 3.80
N LEU A 145 -13.25 -7.75 3.85
CA LEU A 145 -13.66 -8.78 4.79
C LEU A 145 -13.09 -8.57 6.21
N ALA A 146 -12.14 -7.65 6.38
CA ALA A 146 -11.61 -7.30 7.69
C ALA A 146 -12.66 -6.62 8.56
N GLN A 147 -12.64 -6.90 9.87
CA GLN A 147 -13.39 -6.08 10.82
C GLN A 147 -12.80 -4.66 10.86
N ARG A 148 -13.63 -3.68 11.26
CA ARG A 148 -13.18 -2.30 11.38
C ARG A 148 -12.00 -2.18 12.35
N GLY A 149 -10.97 -1.50 11.93
CA GLY A 149 -9.75 -1.32 12.71
C GLY A 149 -8.88 -2.57 12.81
N GLU A 150 -9.16 -3.61 12.02
CA GLU A 150 -8.33 -4.81 11.92
C GLU A 150 -7.71 -4.93 10.53
N LEU A 151 -6.60 -5.67 10.47
CA LEU A 151 -5.90 -5.98 9.25
C LEU A 151 -6.27 -7.39 8.79
N PHE A 152 -6.64 -7.51 7.53
CA PHE A 152 -6.81 -8.78 6.86
C PHE A 152 -6.29 -8.67 5.42
N LEU A 153 -5.34 -9.50 5.06
CA LEU A 153 -4.74 -9.46 3.75
C LEU A 153 -5.67 -10.10 2.71
N SER A 154 -5.99 -9.34 1.65
CA SER A 154 -6.77 -9.87 0.53
C SER A 154 -5.96 -10.83 -0.33
N SER A 155 -6.65 -11.71 -1.06
CA SER A 155 -6.00 -12.58 -2.05
C SER A 155 -5.28 -11.78 -3.15
N THR A 156 -5.82 -10.62 -3.53
CA THR A 156 -5.19 -9.71 -4.49
C THR A 156 -3.90 -9.13 -3.94
N THR A 157 -3.92 -8.59 -2.72
CA THR A 157 -2.71 -8.06 -2.06
C THR A 157 -1.66 -9.16 -1.89
N ALA A 158 -2.08 -10.39 -1.58
CA ALA A 158 -1.17 -11.54 -1.52
C ALA A 158 -0.49 -11.82 -2.87
N LYS A 159 -1.24 -11.77 -3.98
CA LYS A 159 -0.68 -11.92 -5.34
C LYS A 159 0.30 -10.78 -5.67
N ILE A 160 -0.05 -9.53 -5.35
CA ILE A 160 0.83 -8.38 -5.53
C ILE A 160 2.16 -8.60 -4.80
N MET A 161 2.12 -9.06 -3.55
CA MET A 161 3.32 -9.35 -2.76
C MET A 161 4.27 -10.36 -3.41
N THR A 162 3.79 -11.29 -4.24
CA THR A 162 4.66 -12.31 -4.84
C THR A 162 5.68 -11.74 -5.82
N LYS A 163 5.41 -10.56 -6.39
CA LYS A 163 6.23 -9.93 -7.43
C LYS A 163 6.73 -8.54 -7.08
N LEU A 164 6.12 -7.89 -6.09
CA LEU A 164 6.46 -6.53 -5.72
C LEU A 164 7.95 -6.43 -5.31
N PRO A 165 8.77 -5.59 -5.98
CA PRO A 165 10.19 -5.47 -5.68
C PRO A 165 10.49 -4.51 -4.51
N ILE A 166 9.50 -3.76 -4.04
CA ILE A 166 9.59 -2.71 -3.02
C ILE A 166 8.83 -3.11 -1.75
N PRO A 167 9.10 -2.47 -0.60
CA PRO A 167 8.36 -2.73 0.62
C PRO A 167 6.86 -2.47 0.46
N LEU A 168 6.05 -3.27 1.18
CA LEU A 168 4.61 -3.13 1.25
C LEU A 168 4.19 -2.74 2.68
N VAL A 169 3.37 -1.72 2.81
CA VAL A 169 2.68 -1.36 4.05
C VAL A 169 1.21 -1.69 3.91
N VAL A 170 0.72 -2.61 4.73
CA VAL A 170 -0.71 -2.92 4.77
C VAL A 170 -1.37 -2.10 5.87
N VAL A 171 -2.35 -1.30 5.48
CA VAL A 171 -3.07 -0.37 6.35
C VAL A 171 -4.39 -1.02 6.80
N PRO A 172 -4.69 -1.09 8.11
CA PRO A 172 -5.94 -1.63 8.61
C PRO A 172 -7.16 -0.87 8.06
N ARG A 173 -8.29 -1.56 7.93
CA ARG A 173 -9.53 -0.95 7.50
C ARG A 173 -9.93 0.18 8.46
N ASP A 174 -10.35 1.33 7.90
CA ASP A 174 -10.76 2.52 8.67
C ASP A 174 -9.65 3.03 9.63
N TYR A 175 -8.39 2.80 9.29
CA TYR A 175 -7.27 3.35 10.04
C TYR A 175 -7.18 4.87 9.83
N HIS A 176 -7.21 5.63 10.93
CA HIS A 176 -7.05 7.07 10.91
C HIS A 176 -5.94 7.46 11.89
N PRO A 177 -4.77 7.91 11.42
CA PRO A 177 -3.71 8.40 12.29
C PRO A 177 -4.21 9.64 13.06
N GLY A 178 -4.12 9.61 14.39
CA GLY A 178 -4.45 10.77 15.25
C GLY A 178 -5.88 10.83 15.80
N ARG A 179 -6.79 9.90 15.52
CA ARG A 179 -8.03 9.79 16.30
C ARG A 179 -7.71 9.34 17.73
N LYS A 180 -8.10 10.16 18.73
CA LYS A 180 -8.03 9.81 20.16
C LYS A 180 -8.80 8.50 20.42
N GLY A 181 -8.07 7.45 20.67
CA GLY A 181 -8.58 6.07 20.88
C GLY A 181 -7.47 5.06 20.61
N SER A 182 -6.55 5.34 19.72
CA SER A 182 -5.25 4.70 19.63
C SER A 182 -4.24 5.62 20.29
N GLN A 183 -3.68 5.23 21.42
CA GLN A 183 -2.47 5.86 22.00
C GLN A 183 -1.28 5.58 21.06
N GLN A 184 -1.25 6.21 19.90
CA GLN A 184 -0.19 6.02 18.93
C GLN A 184 0.37 7.37 18.54
N GLN A 185 1.67 7.51 18.79
CA GLN A 185 2.44 8.62 18.29
C GLN A 185 2.32 8.72 16.76
N PRO A 186 2.24 9.92 16.19
CA PRO A 186 2.24 10.08 14.74
C PRO A 186 3.50 9.42 14.15
N TRP A 187 3.32 8.71 13.05
CA TRP A 187 4.43 8.14 12.31
C TRP A 187 5.31 9.28 11.77
N THR A 188 6.51 9.43 12.31
CA THR A 188 7.42 10.54 12.00
C THR A 188 8.31 10.28 10.79
N GLY A 189 8.02 9.25 9.98
CA GLY A 189 8.82 8.94 8.79
C GLY A 189 10.17 8.28 9.08
N SER A 190 10.58 8.21 10.34
CA SER A 190 11.82 7.52 10.74
C SER A 190 11.50 6.09 11.15
N ILE A 191 11.93 5.12 10.37
CA ILE A 191 11.83 3.71 10.69
C ILE A 191 13.04 3.34 11.54
N PRO A 192 12.90 3.04 12.86
CA PRO A 192 14.03 2.53 13.63
C PRO A 192 14.38 1.14 13.09
N ILE A 193 15.58 1.00 12.53
CA ILE A 193 16.12 -0.29 12.09
C ILE A 193 16.62 -1.00 13.36
N ILE A 194 15.92 -2.04 13.77
CA ILE A 194 16.42 -2.97 14.78
C ILE A 194 17.36 -3.93 14.03
N LYS A 195 18.67 -3.73 14.20
CA LYS A 195 19.68 -4.70 13.79
C LYS A 195 19.62 -5.88 14.78
N GLN A 196 19.39 -7.08 14.26
CA GLN A 196 19.72 -8.34 14.94
C GLN A 196 21.15 -8.73 14.64
#